data_b2a95e3afae51bbb76df8076cca52bc0
#
_entry.id   b2a95e3afae51bbb76df8076cca52bc0
#
_cell.length_a   1.000
_cell.length_b   1.000
_cell.length_c   1.000
_cell.angle_alpha   90.00
_cell.angle_beta   90.00
_cell.angle_gamma   90.00
#
_symmetry.space_group_name_H-M   'P 1'
#
loop_
_entity.id
_entity.type
_entity.pdbx_description
1 polymer ?
#
loop_
_entity_poly.entity_id
_entity_poly.type
_entity_poly.pdbx_seq_one_letter_code
_entity_poly.pdbx_strand_id
1 'polypeptide(L)'
;GLAPSIMNGSDALITDDSAFSAKFYVATSQLMAVNLGDHISGVFWAAFLLFSWTAASIVSGAVIERITTFAFGILAIAIGSVFWTIDAAWGWHFDGWMLKLLGYHDAYASGVIHAIAGGFALGILVVLGPRIGKFTSSGEPRNIGPRNPWLVTIGLFLIYTGFWGFYAACNIPIFNLGPEYGMEGVTYFTATNIYVTPTTLSGITFNFLMSLSGGLLAGYVVSRGDPFWTYSSGLAGVICASAGNDLYHPIQSMIIGMIGVVIAYRMHYWVERKFKIDDAVGAVAVHGYAGFVGLVICGFVLNGYPSSGYSVGAMWDGSTYASINPLG
;
A
#
# COMPACT_ATOMS: atom_id res chain seq x y z
N GLY A 1 1.20 0.35 23.43
CA GLY A 1 0.89 1.34 22.43
C GLY A 1 0.53 0.74 21.08
N LEU A 2 0.21 1.58 20.09
CA LEU A 2 -0.19 1.13 18.75
C LEU A 2 0.93 0.43 17.97
N ALA A 3 2.17 0.89 18.14
CA ALA A 3 3.31 0.27 17.47
C ALA A 3 3.52 -1.19 17.91
N PRO A 4 3.46 -1.53 19.19
CA PRO A 4 3.40 -2.93 19.60
C PRO A 4 2.26 -3.72 18.97
N SER A 5 1.08 -3.13 18.83
CA SER A 5 -0.07 -3.82 18.22
C SER A 5 0.15 -4.17 16.76
N ILE A 6 0.86 -3.33 16.00
CA ILE A 6 1.22 -3.64 14.61
C ILE A 6 2.30 -4.72 14.57
N MET A 7 3.27 -4.62 15.45
CA MET A 7 4.33 -5.60 15.56
C MET A 7 3.79 -6.98 16.00
N ASN A 8 2.75 -7.00 16.81
CA ASN A 8 2.06 -8.23 17.18
C ASN A 8 1.32 -8.90 16.01
N GLY A 9 0.94 -8.17 15.00
CA GLY A 9 0.40 -8.77 13.80
C GLY A 9 1.35 -9.82 13.20
N SER A 10 2.66 -9.62 13.37
CA SER A 10 3.64 -10.61 12.96
C SER A 10 3.81 -11.76 13.96
N ASP A 11 3.48 -11.54 15.23
CA ASP A 11 3.47 -12.62 16.23
C ASP A 11 2.41 -13.67 15.90
N ALA A 12 1.31 -13.25 15.31
CA ALA A 12 0.27 -14.17 14.85
C ALA A 12 0.77 -15.14 13.76
N LEU A 13 1.84 -14.79 13.06
CA LEU A 13 2.46 -15.63 12.06
C LEU A 13 3.43 -16.66 12.65
N ILE A 14 3.81 -16.47 13.92
CA ILE A 14 4.84 -17.30 14.59
C ILE A 14 4.30 -17.70 15.97
N THR A 15 3.20 -18.30 15.96
CA THR A 15 2.16 -18.21 16.96
C THR A 15 2.36 -18.83 18.32
N ASP A 16 3.33 -19.60 18.60
CA ASP A 16 3.35 -20.28 19.92
C ASP A 16 4.59 -20.02 20.77
N ASP A 17 5.44 -19.15 20.33
CA ASP A 17 6.59 -18.78 21.15
C ASP A 17 6.30 -17.46 21.89
N SER A 18 5.77 -17.63 23.13
CA SER A 18 5.60 -16.49 24.03
C SER A 18 6.91 -15.72 24.27
N ALA A 19 8.06 -16.37 24.11
CA ALA A 19 9.35 -15.74 24.17
C ALA A 19 9.65 -14.90 22.93
N PHE A 20 9.14 -15.31 21.78
CA PHE A 20 9.22 -14.53 20.55
C PHE A 20 8.32 -13.30 20.61
N SER A 21 7.09 -13.47 21.03
CA SER A 21 6.15 -12.38 21.29
C SER A 21 6.76 -11.32 22.21
N ALA A 22 7.33 -11.73 23.32
CA ALA A 22 7.98 -10.81 24.26
C ALA A 22 9.17 -10.06 23.64
N LYS A 23 9.94 -10.72 22.77
CA LYS A 23 11.05 -10.09 22.04
C LYS A 23 10.58 -9.04 21.03
N PHE A 24 9.44 -9.27 20.42
CA PHE A 24 8.91 -8.36 19.43
C PHE A 24 8.34 -7.08 20.04
N TYR A 25 7.79 -7.17 21.24
CA TYR A 25 7.23 -6.03 21.97
C TYR A 25 8.24 -4.99 22.40
N VAL A 26 9.43 -5.40 22.63
CA VAL A 26 10.43 -4.52 23.24
C VAL A 26 11.43 -4.17 22.15
N ALA A 27 11.20 -3.07 21.48
CA ALA A 27 12.20 -2.45 20.61
C ALA A 27 13.37 -1.90 21.43
N THR A 28 13.94 -2.71 22.31
CA THR A 28 15.21 -2.39 22.96
C THR A 28 16.35 -2.81 22.06
N SER A 29 17.47 -2.12 22.13
CA SER A 29 18.67 -2.44 21.37
C SER A 29 19.13 -3.89 21.56
N GLN A 30 18.89 -4.47 22.73
CA GLN A 30 19.22 -5.86 23.03
C GLN A 30 18.34 -6.86 22.28
N LEU A 31 17.05 -6.57 22.19
CA LEU A 31 16.11 -7.40 21.47
C LEU A 31 16.24 -7.20 19.97
N MET A 32 16.55 -5.99 19.52
CA MET A 32 16.91 -5.74 18.13
C MET A 32 18.14 -6.56 17.72
N ALA A 33 19.16 -6.66 18.55
CA ALA A 33 20.35 -7.45 18.26
C ALA A 33 20.04 -8.95 18.13
N VAL A 34 19.15 -9.50 18.93
CA VAL A 34 18.67 -10.88 18.82
C VAL A 34 17.79 -11.05 17.59
N ASN A 35 16.91 -10.11 17.32
CA ASN A 35 15.98 -10.16 16.18
C ASN A 35 16.68 -9.90 14.83
N LEU A 36 17.84 -9.29 14.81
CA LEU A 36 18.66 -9.22 13.59
C LEU A 36 19.15 -10.60 13.12
N GLY A 37 19.19 -11.59 14.02
CA GLY A 37 19.39 -12.97 13.67
C GLY A 37 18.10 -13.68 13.20
N ASP A 38 16.95 -13.09 13.44
CA ASP A 38 15.64 -13.54 12.95
C ASP A 38 15.33 -12.84 11.63
N HIS A 39 15.53 -13.54 10.55
CA HIS A 39 15.40 -13.00 9.20
C HIS A 39 13.98 -12.48 8.87
N ILE A 40 12.96 -13.05 9.50
CA ILE A 40 11.56 -12.67 9.24
C ILE A 40 11.22 -11.38 10.00
N SER A 41 11.40 -11.36 11.31
CA SER A 41 11.02 -10.21 12.15
C SER A 41 11.82 -8.96 11.83
N GLY A 42 13.12 -9.08 11.56
CA GLY A 42 13.97 -7.95 11.22
C GLY A 42 13.58 -7.29 9.90
N VAL A 43 13.32 -8.09 8.87
CA VAL A 43 12.85 -7.61 7.56
C VAL A 43 11.48 -6.95 7.70
N PHE A 44 10.58 -7.57 8.42
CA PHE A 44 9.22 -7.06 8.60
C PHE A 44 9.19 -5.76 9.39
N TRP A 45 9.97 -5.66 10.46
CA TRP A 45 10.11 -4.42 11.21
C TRP A 45 10.64 -3.27 10.34
N ALA A 46 11.70 -3.53 9.57
CA ALA A 46 12.26 -2.54 8.67
C ALA A 46 11.26 -2.13 7.57
N ALA A 47 10.49 -3.08 7.03
CA ALA A 47 9.44 -2.80 6.07
C ALA A 47 8.38 -1.87 6.67
N PHE A 48 7.90 -2.14 7.87
CA PHE A 48 6.90 -1.29 8.56
C PHE A 48 7.40 0.13 8.83
N LEU A 49 8.66 0.28 9.21
CA LEU A 49 9.29 1.60 9.34
C LEU A 49 9.28 2.35 8.00
N LEU A 50 9.66 1.69 6.93
CA LEU A 50 9.68 2.28 5.58
C LEU A 50 8.27 2.59 5.06
N PHE A 51 7.26 1.83 5.42
CA PHE A 51 5.86 2.10 5.07
C PHE A 51 5.35 3.37 5.74
N SER A 52 5.66 3.55 7.02
CA SER A 52 5.39 4.79 7.75
C SER A 52 6.03 6.00 7.06
N TRP A 53 7.30 5.89 6.68
CA TRP A 53 8.01 6.94 5.96
C TRP A 53 7.43 7.18 4.56
N THR A 54 6.99 6.13 3.89
CA THR A 54 6.35 6.24 2.57
C THR A 54 5.05 7.02 2.65
N ALA A 55 4.19 6.74 3.63
CA ALA A 55 2.95 7.48 3.84
C ALA A 55 3.22 8.99 4.04
N ALA A 56 4.20 9.35 4.85
CA ALA A 56 4.61 10.73 5.04
C ALA A 56 5.23 11.34 3.77
N SER A 57 6.06 10.58 3.06
CA SER A 57 6.74 11.02 1.84
C SER A 57 5.76 11.33 0.69
N ILE A 58 4.70 10.54 0.53
CA ILE A 58 3.65 10.78 -0.47
C ILE A 58 3.07 12.19 -0.32
N VAL A 59 2.81 12.61 0.91
CA VAL A 59 2.28 13.96 1.19
C VAL A 59 3.25 15.06 0.78
N SER A 60 4.56 14.81 0.82
CA SER A 60 5.56 15.80 0.41
C SER A 60 5.37 16.28 -1.02
N GLY A 61 5.05 15.37 -1.94
CA GLY A 61 4.77 15.69 -3.34
C GLY A 61 3.53 16.58 -3.53
N ALA A 62 2.48 16.32 -2.75
CA ALA A 62 1.26 17.12 -2.82
C ALA A 62 1.48 18.58 -2.38
N VAL A 63 2.28 18.80 -1.33
CA VAL A 63 2.47 20.11 -0.70
C VAL A 63 3.68 20.89 -1.23
N ILE A 64 4.38 20.35 -2.20
CA ILE A 64 5.60 20.93 -2.78
C ILE A 64 5.36 22.39 -3.21
N GLU A 65 6.39 23.25 -3.06
CA GLU A 65 6.39 24.68 -3.38
C GLU A 65 5.47 25.56 -2.50
N ARG A 66 4.78 25.01 -1.49
CA ARG A 66 3.77 25.74 -0.70
C ARG A 66 3.95 25.67 0.81
N ILE A 67 4.71 24.70 1.28
CA ILE A 67 4.88 24.45 2.72
C ILE A 67 6.31 24.73 3.16
N THR A 68 6.50 25.20 4.38
CA THR A 68 7.85 25.31 4.96
C THR A 68 8.35 23.92 5.40
N THR A 69 9.66 23.72 5.38
CA THR A 69 10.29 22.47 5.83
C THR A 69 9.89 22.11 7.27
N PHE A 70 9.80 23.11 8.15
CA PHE A 70 9.39 22.89 9.53
C PHE A 70 7.96 22.36 9.65
N ALA A 71 7.01 23.00 8.94
CA ALA A 71 5.62 22.57 8.93
C ALA A 71 5.46 21.17 8.31
N PHE A 72 6.19 20.89 7.23
CA PHE A 72 6.22 19.55 6.67
C PHE A 72 6.79 18.52 7.66
N GLY A 73 7.83 18.86 8.41
CA GLY A 73 8.39 17.98 9.44
C GLY A 73 7.36 17.57 10.50
N ILE A 74 6.54 18.53 10.96
CA ILE A 74 5.43 18.25 11.90
C ILE A 74 4.41 17.30 11.26
N LEU A 75 4.00 17.58 10.02
CA LEU A 75 3.06 16.71 9.30
C LEU A 75 3.63 15.30 9.09
N ALA A 76 4.90 15.18 8.71
CA ALA A 76 5.54 13.90 8.50
C ALA A 76 5.58 13.04 9.78
N ILE A 77 5.89 13.65 10.93
CA ILE A 77 5.84 12.99 12.22
C ILE A 77 4.41 12.56 12.56
N ALA A 78 3.43 13.46 12.42
CA ALA A 78 2.04 13.14 12.73
C ALA A 78 1.50 12.01 11.83
N ILE A 79 1.74 12.07 10.53
CA ILE A 79 1.25 11.08 9.57
C ILE A 79 1.96 9.75 9.78
N GLY A 80 3.30 9.73 9.80
CA GLY A 80 4.06 8.49 9.89
C GLY A 80 3.97 7.81 11.24
N SER A 81 4.02 8.58 12.35
CA SER A 81 4.11 7.99 13.70
C SER A 81 2.75 7.76 14.36
N VAL A 82 1.72 8.53 14.00
CA VAL A 82 0.41 8.46 14.67
C VAL A 82 -0.65 7.91 13.75
N PHE A 83 -0.96 8.64 12.69
CA PHE A 83 -2.13 8.30 11.86
C PHE A 83 -1.93 7.03 11.06
N TRP A 84 -0.78 6.86 10.44
CA TRP A 84 -0.46 5.63 9.73
C TRP A 84 -0.45 4.41 10.67
N THR A 85 0.09 4.57 11.88
CA THR A 85 0.14 3.49 12.88
C THR A 85 -1.26 3.04 13.31
N ILE A 86 -2.19 4.00 13.47
CA ILE A 86 -3.59 3.70 13.79
C ILE A 86 -4.25 2.94 12.64
N ASP A 87 -4.09 3.43 11.41
CA ASP A 87 -4.66 2.82 10.22
C ASP A 87 -4.13 1.40 9.99
N ALA A 88 -2.81 1.22 10.06
CA ALA A 88 -2.18 -0.08 9.94
C ALA A 88 -2.66 -1.05 11.05
N ALA A 89 -2.87 -0.57 12.27
CA ALA A 89 -3.44 -1.40 13.34
C ALA A 89 -4.89 -1.82 13.04
N TRP A 90 -5.65 -1.03 12.34
CA TRP A 90 -7.03 -1.36 11.96
C TRP A 90 -7.11 -2.34 10.80
N GLY A 91 -6.29 -2.16 9.77
CA GLY A 91 -6.35 -2.93 8.53
C GLY A 91 -5.40 -4.12 8.45
N TRP A 92 -4.24 -4.02 9.13
CA TRP A 92 -3.17 -5.01 9.02
C TRP A 92 -2.88 -5.81 10.29
N HIS A 93 -3.42 -5.40 11.44
CA HIS A 93 -3.31 -6.23 12.63
C HIS A 93 -4.35 -7.35 12.59
N PHE A 94 -3.97 -8.56 13.00
CA PHE A 94 -4.88 -9.71 12.98
C PHE A 94 -6.12 -9.54 13.88
N ASP A 95 -6.04 -8.72 14.92
CA ASP A 95 -7.17 -8.26 15.73
C ASP A 95 -7.78 -6.94 15.24
N GLY A 96 -7.31 -6.42 14.11
CA GLY A 96 -7.81 -5.20 13.52
C GLY A 96 -9.30 -5.33 13.18
N TRP A 97 -10.09 -4.34 13.57
CA TRP A 97 -11.54 -4.40 13.39
C TRP A 97 -11.96 -4.44 11.91
N MET A 98 -11.18 -3.80 11.03
CA MET A 98 -11.45 -3.83 9.60
C MET A 98 -11.29 -5.24 9.03
N LEU A 99 -10.25 -5.94 9.47
CA LEU A 99 -10.02 -7.32 9.07
C LEU A 99 -11.09 -8.25 9.63
N LYS A 100 -11.34 -8.19 10.95
CA LYS A 100 -12.26 -9.13 11.63
C LYS A 100 -13.73 -8.91 11.32
N LEU A 101 -14.16 -7.65 11.16
CA LEU A 101 -15.56 -7.32 10.99
C LEU A 101 -15.97 -7.12 9.54
N LEU A 102 -15.04 -6.66 8.70
CA LEU A 102 -15.35 -6.32 7.32
C LEU A 102 -14.67 -7.24 6.29
N GLY A 103 -13.80 -8.16 6.73
CA GLY A 103 -12.99 -8.96 5.81
C GLY A 103 -12.07 -8.12 4.93
N TYR A 104 -11.57 -7.00 5.48
CA TYR A 104 -10.66 -6.11 4.76
C TYR A 104 -9.42 -6.86 4.29
N HIS A 105 -9.10 -6.70 3.01
CA HIS A 105 -7.92 -7.29 2.40
C HIS A 105 -7.14 -6.24 1.61
N ASP A 106 -5.89 -6.10 1.92
CA ASP A 106 -4.98 -5.13 1.30
C ASP A 106 -3.53 -5.63 1.39
N ALA A 107 -3.21 -6.61 0.56
CA ALA A 107 -1.95 -7.35 0.67
C ALA A 107 -0.71 -6.47 0.50
N TYR A 108 -0.79 -5.45 -0.37
CA TYR A 108 0.34 -4.57 -0.71
C TYR A 108 -0.04 -3.10 -0.67
N ALA A 109 -0.91 -2.71 0.30
CA ALA A 109 -1.11 -1.34 0.74
C ALA A 109 -1.81 -0.37 -0.22
N SER A 110 -2.76 -0.82 -1.04
CA SER A 110 -3.64 0.12 -1.76
C SER A 110 -4.30 1.12 -0.81
N GLY A 111 -4.78 0.64 0.34
CA GLY A 111 -5.42 1.42 1.39
C GLY A 111 -4.47 1.92 2.45
N VAL A 112 -3.88 0.99 3.20
CA VAL A 112 -3.11 1.24 4.43
C VAL A 112 -1.93 2.20 4.24
N ILE A 113 -1.42 2.36 3.02
CA ILE A 113 -0.39 3.37 2.73
C ILE A 113 -0.95 4.42 1.78
N HIS A 114 -1.46 3.99 0.63
CA HIS A 114 -1.69 4.88 -0.49
C HIS A 114 -2.99 5.68 -0.38
N ALA A 115 -4.11 5.03 -0.09
CA ALA A 115 -5.38 5.75 0.06
C ALA A 115 -5.35 6.69 1.27
N ILE A 116 -4.75 6.26 2.38
CA ILE A 116 -4.58 7.09 3.59
C ILE A 116 -3.68 8.30 3.30
N ALA A 117 -2.50 8.09 2.72
CA ALA A 117 -1.59 9.20 2.41
C ALA A 117 -2.20 10.17 1.40
N GLY A 118 -2.89 9.65 0.37
CA GLY A 118 -3.61 10.46 -0.61
C GLY A 118 -4.77 11.24 0.02
N GLY A 119 -5.49 10.65 0.97
CA GLY A 119 -6.55 11.29 1.75
C GLY A 119 -6.00 12.44 2.61
N PHE A 120 -4.90 12.23 3.33
CA PHE A 120 -4.21 13.30 4.07
C PHE A 120 -3.72 14.40 3.14
N ALA A 121 -3.11 14.03 2.00
CA ALA A 121 -2.68 14.99 1.00
C ALA A 121 -3.86 15.85 0.52
N LEU A 122 -4.99 15.26 0.19
CA LEU A 122 -6.19 15.97 -0.24
C LEU A 122 -6.68 16.94 0.84
N GLY A 123 -6.80 16.49 2.09
CA GLY A 123 -7.21 17.33 3.20
C GLY A 123 -6.27 18.53 3.42
N ILE A 124 -4.97 18.30 3.34
CA ILE A 124 -3.97 19.38 3.46
C ILE A 124 -4.08 20.36 2.30
N LEU A 125 -4.29 19.89 1.06
CA LEU A 125 -4.42 20.76 -0.12
C LEU A 125 -5.65 21.66 -0.05
N VAL A 126 -6.73 21.21 0.56
CA VAL A 126 -7.93 22.05 0.79
C VAL A 126 -7.59 23.27 1.68
N VAL A 127 -6.75 23.07 2.68
CA VAL A 127 -6.34 24.14 3.63
C VAL A 127 -5.20 24.98 3.05
N LEU A 128 -4.23 24.36 2.41
CA LEU A 128 -3.03 25.02 1.91
C LEU A 128 -3.29 25.91 0.67
N GLY A 129 -4.27 25.52 -0.12
CA GLY A 129 -4.60 26.21 -1.37
C GLY A 129 -3.67 25.90 -2.53
N PRO A 130 -3.94 26.47 -3.71
CA PRO A 130 -3.17 26.22 -4.92
C PRO A 130 -1.84 27.00 -4.94
N ARG A 131 -0.90 26.53 -5.76
CA ARG A 131 0.33 27.26 -6.07
C ARG A 131 0.04 28.60 -6.73
N ILE A 132 0.92 29.57 -6.52
CA ILE A 132 0.83 30.88 -7.15
C ILE A 132 0.79 30.74 -8.67
N GLY A 133 -0.21 31.33 -9.31
CA GLY A 133 -0.37 31.30 -10.76
C GLY A 133 -0.97 30.00 -11.31
N LYS A 134 -1.36 29.03 -10.47
CA LYS A 134 -2.00 27.79 -10.93
C LYS A 134 -3.34 28.03 -11.64
N PHE A 135 -4.11 28.99 -11.16
CA PHE A 135 -5.38 29.35 -11.78
C PHE A 135 -5.34 30.78 -12.35
N THR A 136 -6.07 30.98 -13.43
CA THR A 136 -6.29 32.33 -14.01
C THR A 136 -7.27 33.14 -13.15
N SER A 137 -7.43 34.41 -13.45
CA SER A 137 -8.45 35.24 -12.79
C SER A 137 -9.87 34.74 -13.02
N SER A 138 -10.11 34.01 -14.12
CA SER A 138 -11.39 33.34 -14.41
C SER A 138 -11.51 31.96 -13.74
N GLY A 139 -10.49 31.52 -13.02
CA GLY A 139 -10.48 30.23 -12.33
C GLY A 139 -10.10 29.04 -13.21
N GLU A 140 -9.62 29.25 -14.44
CA GLU A 140 -9.16 28.17 -15.29
C GLU A 140 -7.77 27.66 -14.87
N PRO A 141 -7.56 26.33 -14.79
CA PRO A 141 -6.27 25.79 -14.41
C PRO A 141 -5.22 25.98 -15.50
N ARG A 142 -4.02 26.37 -15.10
CA ARG A 142 -2.84 26.40 -15.95
C ARG A 142 -2.03 25.14 -15.78
N ASN A 143 -1.44 24.66 -16.86
CA ASN A 143 -0.50 23.56 -16.79
C ASN A 143 0.85 24.07 -16.24
N ILE A 144 1.25 23.61 -15.07
CA ILE A 144 2.56 23.82 -14.49
C ILE A 144 3.29 22.47 -14.52
N GLY A 145 3.95 22.20 -15.63
CA GLY A 145 4.68 20.96 -15.83
C GLY A 145 5.97 20.87 -15.00
N PRO A 146 6.56 19.66 -14.91
CA PRO A 146 7.82 19.48 -14.21
C PRO A 146 8.95 20.23 -14.90
N ARG A 147 9.85 20.82 -14.12
CA ARG A 147 11.02 21.51 -14.65
C ARG A 147 11.96 20.59 -15.42
N ASN A 148 12.08 19.35 -14.99
CA ASN A 148 12.92 18.33 -15.63
C ASN A 148 12.20 16.98 -15.70
N PRO A 149 11.53 16.67 -16.82
CA PRO A 149 10.82 15.41 -17.00
C PRO A 149 11.70 14.16 -16.87
N TRP A 150 12.97 14.27 -17.24
CA TRP A 150 13.92 13.15 -17.15
C TRP A 150 14.21 12.75 -15.71
N LEU A 151 14.35 13.74 -14.80
CA LEU A 151 14.52 13.45 -13.38
C LEU A 151 13.27 12.82 -12.78
N VAL A 152 12.08 13.25 -13.21
CA VAL A 152 10.81 12.61 -12.82
C VAL A 152 10.79 11.15 -13.28
N THR A 153 11.17 10.89 -14.52
CA THR A 153 11.21 9.53 -15.07
C THR A 153 12.18 8.64 -14.28
N ILE A 154 13.41 9.13 -14.03
CA ILE A 154 14.40 8.40 -13.22
C ILE A 154 13.84 8.10 -11.81
N GLY A 155 13.24 9.12 -11.17
CA GLY A 155 12.61 8.95 -9.86
C GLY A 155 11.52 7.88 -9.85
N LEU A 156 10.67 7.84 -10.87
CA LEU A 156 9.62 6.82 -11.00
C LEU A 156 10.19 5.41 -11.19
N PHE A 157 11.25 5.24 -11.98
CA PHE A 157 11.90 3.93 -12.12
C PHE A 157 12.54 3.45 -10.82
N LEU A 158 13.10 4.36 -10.03
CA LEU A 158 13.59 4.05 -8.68
C LEU A 158 12.42 3.64 -7.76
N ILE A 159 11.29 4.33 -7.85
CA ILE A 159 10.08 3.98 -7.09
C ILE A 159 9.55 2.61 -7.52
N TYR A 160 9.51 2.29 -8.80
CA TYR A 160 9.07 0.97 -9.26
C TYR A 160 9.94 -0.14 -8.68
N THR A 161 11.25 0.04 -8.68
CA THR A 161 12.19 -0.92 -8.10
C THR A 161 11.98 -1.06 -6.59
N GLY A 162 11.86 0.05 -5.88
CA GLY A 162 11.59 0.06 -4.43
C GLY A 162 10.23 -0.56 -4.09
N PHE A 163 9.22 -0.31 -4.92
CA PHE A 163 7.89 -0.86 -4.71
C PHE A 163 7.85 -2.37 -4.96
N TRP A 164 8.61 -2.87 -5.93
CA TRP A 164 8.80 -4.32 -6.04
C TRP A 164 9.50 -4.90 -4.80
N GLY A 165 10.52 -4.21 -4.28
CA GLY A 165 11.16 -4.60 -3.02
C GLY A 165 10.18 -4.63 -1.84
N PHE A 166 9.24 -3.69 -1.79
CA PHE A 166 8.13 -3.71 -0.86
C PHE A 166 7.26 -4.97 -0.99
N TYR A 167 6.85 -5.32 -2.20
CA TYR A 167 6.12 -6.56 -2.46
C TYR A 167 6.89 -7.78 -1.96
N ALA A 168 8.18 -7.85 -2.26
CA ALA A 168 9.03 -8.95 -1.80
C ALA A 168 9.13 -9.01 -0.27
N ALA A 169 9.24 -7.87 0.41
CA ALA A 169 9.29 -7.80 1.87
C ALA A 169 7.97 -8.19 2.56
N CYS A 170 6.84 -8.05 1.87
CA CYS A 170 5.53 -8.52 2.36
C CYS A 170 5.30 -10.02 2.19
N ASN A 171 6.25 -10.76 1.63
CA ASN A 171 6.18 -12.21 1.49
C ASN A 171 7.24 -12.86 2.36
N ILE A 172 6.80 -13.81 3.16
CA ILE A 172 7.66 -14.56 4.06
C ILE A 172 7.77 -16.01 3.63
N PRO A 173 8.94 -16.63 3.76
CA PRO A 173 9.06 -18.08 3.65
C PRO A 173 8.46 -18.73 4.89
N ILE A 174 7.66 -19.77 4.69
CA ILE A 174 7.09 -20.59 5.74
C ILE A 174 7.70 -21.98 5.65
N PHE A 175 8.31 -22.41 6.74
CA PHE A 175 9.04 -23.67 6.81
C PHE A 175 8.35 -24.62 7.79
N ASN A 176 8.35 -25.93 7.45
CA ASN A 176 7.93 -27.01 8.34
C ASN A 176 6.58 -26.78 9.03
N LEU A 177 5.59 -26.30 8.28
CA LEU A 177 4.22 -26.40 8.75
C LEU A 177 3.89 -27.89 8.84
N GLY A 178 3.59 -28.36 10.06
CA GLY A 178 3.32 -29.75 10.33
C GLY A 178 2.03 -30.28 9.69
N PRO A 179 1.74 -31.57 9.85
CA PRO A 179 0.53 -32.20 9.34
C PRO A 179 -0.76 -31.52 9.81
N GLU A 180 -0.73 -30.88 10.99
CA GLU A 180 -1.83 -30.13 11.56
C GLU A 180 -2.30 -28.95 10.70
N TYR A 181 -1.46 -28.50 9.78
CA TYR A 181 -1.81 -27.45 8.81
C TYR A 181 -2.16 -28.01 7.42
N GLY A 182 -2.32 -29.31 7.29
CA GLY A 182 -2.61 -29.96 6.02
C GLY A 182 -1.46 -29.92 5.02
N MET A 183 -0.24 -29.68 5.49
CA MET A 183 0.96 -29.50 4.67
C MET A 183 2.00 -30.60 4.89
N GLU A 184 1.55 -31.80 5.13
CA GLU A 184 2.42 -32.95 5.30
C GLU A 184 3.33 -33.13 4.07
N GLY A 185 4.62 -33.20 4.32
CA GLY A 185 5.63 -33.30 3.27
C GLY A 185 6.01 -31.99 2.57
N VAL A 186 5.39 -30.89 2.90
CA VAL A 186 5.81 -29.54 2.40
C VAL A 186 6.81 -28.96 3.36
N THR A 187 8.03 -28.77 2.89
CA THR A 187 9.11 -28.20 3.69
C THR A 187 9.22 -26.69 3.57
N TYR A 188 8.57 -26.11 2.57
CA TYR A 188 8.70 -24.67 2.26
C TYR A 188 7.59 -24.19 1.34
N PHE A 189 7.02 -23.04 1.65
CA PHE A 189 6.22 -22.22 0.75
C PHE A 189 6.33 -20.74 1.14
N THR A 190 5.86 -19.82 0.30
CA THR A 190 5.77 -18.39 0.64
C THR A 190 4.31 -17.98 0.84
N ALA A 191 4.13 -17.02 1.72
CA ALA A 191 2.82 -16.41 1.96
C ALA A 191 2.99 -14.91 2.24
N THR A 192 1.90 -14.15 2.12
CA THR A 192 1.89 -12.78 2.63
C THR A 192 2.05 -12.79 4.14
N ASN A 193 2.81 -11.83 4.67
CA ASN A 193 3.09 -11.79 6.11
C ASN A 193 1.92 -11.29 6.96
N ILE A 194 0.93 -10.63 6.35
CA ILE A 194 -0.21 -10.06 7.08
C ILE A 194 -1.40 -11.01 7.06
N TYR A 195 -1.77 -11.51 5.88
CA TYR A 195 -2.96 -12.35 5.71
C TYR A 195 -2.63 -13.83 5.60
N VAL A 196 -1.36 -14.20 5.58
CA VAL A 196 -0.87 -15.57 5.39
C VAL A 196 -1.45 -16.21 4.12
N THR A 197 -1.78 -15.39 3.13
CA THR A 197 -2.28 -15.84 1.84
C THR A 197 -1.17 -16.58 1.10
N PRO A 198 -1.35 -17.85 0.72
CA PRO A 198 -0.35 -18.59 -0.03
C PRO A 198 -0.10 -17.94 -1.39
N THR A 199 1.15 -17.64 -1.65
CA THR A 199 1.58 -17.03 -2.91
C THR A 199 3.03 -17.41 -3.20
N THR A 200 3.54 -17.00 -4.34
CA THR A 200 4.95 -17.19 -4.69
C THR A 200 5.58 -15.86 -5.08
N LEU A 201 6.88 -15.72 -4.84
CA LEU A 201 7.60 -14.51 -5.25
C LEU A 201 7.49 -14.26 -6.75
N SER A 202 7.51 -15.32 -7.57
CA SER A 202 7.31 -15.21 -9.02
C SER A 202 5.88 -14.76 -9.37
N GLY A 203 4.87 -15.28 -8.68
CA GLY A 203 3.47 -14.90 -8.89
C GLY A 203 3.23 -13.43 -8.61
N ILE A 204 3.66 -12.94 -7.45
CA ILE A 204 3.50 -11.52 -7.10
C ILE A 204 4.35 -10.60 -7.99
N THR A 205 5.54 -11.04 -8.39
CA THR A 205 6.36 -10.28 -9.33
C THR A 205 5.66 -10.16 -10.68
N PHE A 206 5.05 -11.24 -11.16
CA PHE A 206 4.32 -11.22 -12.40
C PHE A 206 3.08 -10.30 -12.32
N ASN A 207 2.31 -10.38 -11.23
CA ASN A 207 1.16 -9.49 -11.00
C ASN A 207 1.58 -8.02 -10.89
N PHE A 208 2.70 -7.76 -10.22
CA PHE A 208 3.29 -6.42 -10.16
C PHE A 208 3.61 -5.89 -11.56
N LEU A 209 4.31 -6.67 -12.39
CA LEU A 209 4.69 -6.27 -13.75
C LEU A 209 3.46 -6.10 -14.66
N MET A 210 2.44 -6.93 -14.52
CA MET A 210 1.21 -6.83 -15.29
C MET A 210 0.41 -5.58 -14.92
N SER A 211 0.26 -5.28 -13.64
CA SER A 211 -0.42 -4.06 -13.19
C SER A 211 0.37 -2.79 -13.56
N LEU A 212 1.71 -2.83 -13.47
CA LEU A 212 2.59 -1.76 -13.94
C LEU A 212 2.41 -1.50 -15.44
N SER A 213 2.47 -2.56 -16.24
CA SER A 213 2.34 -2.48 -17.69
C SER A 213 0.95 -1.97 -18.12
N GLY A 214 -0.10 -2.48 -17.47
CA GLY A 214 -1.47 -2.00 -17.66
C GLY A 214 -1.61 -0.52 -17.32
N GLY A 215 -1.02 -0.09 -16.21
CA GLY A 215 -1.00 1.31 -15.79
C GLY A 215 -0.29 2.21 -16.79
N LEU A 216 0.92 1.83 -17.22
CA LEU A 216 1.68 2.58 -18.25
C LEU A 216 0.90 2.72 -19.55
N LEU A 217 0.32 1.63 -20.03
CA LEU A 217 -0.46 1.62 -21.27
C LEU A 217 -1.70 2.51 -21.17
N ALA A 218 -2.48 2.35 -20.10
CA ALA A 218 -3.66 3.18 -19.87
C ALA A 218 -3.30 4.67 -19.74
N GLY A 219 -2.22 4.98 -18.99
CA GLY A 219 -1.71 6.33 -18.84
C GLY A 219 -1.31 6.97 -20.15
N TYR A 220 -0.59 6.24 -20.99
CA TYR A 220 -0.24 6.68 -22.34
C TYR A 220 -1.47 7.03 -23.18
N VAL A 221 -2.46 6.15 -23.16
CA VAL A 221 -3.68 6.34 -23.97
C VAL A 221 -4.51 7.52 -23.47
N VAL A 222 -4.80 7.59 -22.15
CA VAL A 222 -5.70 8.64 -21.61
C VAL A 222 -5.07 10.02 -21.62
N SER A 223 -3.73 10.11 -21.50
CA SER A 223 -2.97 11.36 -21.53
C SER A 223 -2.52 11.76 -22.94
N ARG A 224 -2.77 10.91 -23.93
CA ARG A 224 -2.31 11.09 -25.30
C ARG A 224 -0.78 11.19 -25.41
N GLY A 225 -0.08 10.39 -24.64
CA GLY A 225 1.37 10.30 -24.67
C GLY A 225 2.10 11.36 -23.80
N ASP A 226 1.40 12.04 -22.91
CA ASP A 226 2.08 12.91 -21.94
C ASP A 226 3.05 12.10 -21.08
N PRO A 227 4.36 12.44 -21.05
CA PRO A 227 5.37 11.63 -20.36
C PRO A 227 5.13 11.55 -18.85
N PHE A 228 4.72 12.65 -18.23
CA PHE A 228 4.47 12.69 -16.80
C PHE A 228 3.37 11.70 -16.41
N TRP A 229 2.22 11.76 -17.09
CA TRP A 229 1.11 10.85 -16.83
C TRP A 229 1.40 9.42 -17.27
N THR A 230 2.09 9.23 -18.39
CA THR A 230 2.45 7.88 -18.84
C THR A 230 3.20 7.12 -17.75
N TYR A 231 4.27 7.71 -17.22
CA TYR A 231 5.09 7.03 -16.21
C TYR A 231 4.42 7.04 -14.82
N SER A 232 3.82 8.15 -14.37
CA SER A 232 3.11 8.18 -13.09
C SER A 232 1.95 7.18 -13.02
N SER A 233 1.32 6.91 -14.17
CA SER A 233 0.25 5.93 -14.27
C SER A 233 0.70 4.49 -14.07
N GLY A 234 1.97 4.16 -14.35
CA GLY A 234 2.52 2.85 -13.98
C GLY A 234 2.41 2.62 -12.47
N LEU A 235 2.79 3.63 -11.68
CA LEU A 235 2.66 3.58 -10.23
C LEU A 235 1.19 3.49 -9.80
N ALA A 236 0.31 4.32 -10.37
CA ALA A 236 -1.13 4.28 -10.06
C ALA A 236 -1.75 2.91 -10.38
N GLY A 237 -1.33 2.27 -11.47
CA GLY A 237 -1.80 0.93 -11.85
C GLY A 237 -1.39 -0.14 -10.84
N VAL A 238 -0.12 -0.13 -10.41
CA VAL A 238 0.37 -1.02 -9.35
C VAL A 238 -0.39 -0.77 -8.06
N ILE A 239 -0.54 0.49 -7.63
CA ILE A 239 -1.25 0.85 -6.41
C ILE A 239 -2.71 0.36 -6.45
N CYS A 240 -3.39 0.53 -7.57
CA CYS A 240 -4.78 0.07 -7.69
C CYS A 240 -4.91 -1.46 -7.55
N ALA A 241 -4.00 -2.21 -8.14
CA ALA A 241 -4.04 -3.67 -8.07
C ALA A 241 -3.46 -4.24 -6.76
N SER A 242 -2.71 -3.44 -6.01
CA SER A 242 -1.96 -3.88 -4.82
C SER A 242 -2.80 -4.56 -3.76
N ALA A 243 -4.06 -4.17 -3.60
CA ALA A 243 -4.93 -4.77 -2.58
C ALA A 243 -5.06 -6.30 -2.73
N GLY A 244 -5.13 -6.81 -3.94
CA GLY A 244 -5.35 -8.24 -4.20
C GLY A 244 -4.30 -8.91 -5.09
N ASN A 245 -3.15 -8.28 -5.30
CA ASN A 245 -2.10 -8.82 -6.17
C ASN A 245 -1.46 -10.14 -5.67
N ASP A 246 -1.73 -10.53 -4.45
CA ASP A 246 -1.42 -11.86 -3.93
C ASP A 246 -2.33 -12.96 -4.48
N LEU A 247 -3.57 -12.63 -4.83
CA LEU A 247 -4.62 -13.56 -5.24
C LEU A 247 -5.10 -13.38 -6.68
N TYR A 248 -4.89 -12.22 -7.28
CA TYR A 248 -5.34 -11.96 -8.64
C TYR A 248 -4.65 -12.84 -9.67
N HIS A 249 -5.39 -13.19 -10.71
CA HIS A 249 -4.77 -13.66 -11.94
C HIS A 249 -4.02 -12.50 -12.63
N PRO A 250 -2.87 -12.73 -13.28
CA PRO A 250 -2.08 -11.65 -13.90
C PRO A 250 -2.85 -10.75 -14.86
N ILE A 251 -3.79 -11.31 -15.62
CA ILE A 251 -4.66 -10.52 -16.53
C ILE A 251 -5.62 -9.64 -15.72
N GLN A 252 -6.14 -10.12 -14.60
CA GLN A 252 -6.96 -9.29 -13.70
C GLN A 252 -6.14 -8.12 -13.14
N SER A 253 -4.91 -8.38 -12.68
CA SER A 253 -4.00 -7.33 -12.19
C SER A 253 -3.78 -6.25 -13.24
N MET A 254 -3.55 -6.63 -14.50
CA MET A 254 -3.39 -5.69 -15.61
C MET A 254 -4.65 -4.84 -15.82
N ILE A 255 -5.81 -5.48 -15.91
CA ILE A 255 -7.09 -4.80 -16.17
C ILE A 255 -7.45 -3.87 -15.00
N ILE A 256 -7.28 -4.33 -13.76
CA ILE A 256 -7.52 -3.53 -12.56
C ILE A 256 -6.62 -2.30 -12.53
N GLY A 257 -5.33 -2.47 -12.85
CA GLY A 257 -4.40 -1.35 -12.98
C GLY A 257 -4.84 -0.34 -14.04
N MET A 258 -5.29 -0.81 -15.20
CA MET A 258 -5.82 0.06 -16.27
C MET A 258 -7.05 0.85 -15.81
N ILE A 259 -8.02 0.18 -15.19
CA ILE A 259 -9.25 0.83 -14.67
C ILE A 259 -8.90 1.91 -13.65
N GLY A 260 -8.05 1.58 -12.68
CA GLY A 260 -7.62 2.52 -11.64
C GLY A 260 -6.99 3.79 -12.23
N VAL A 261 -6.14 3.64 -13.23
CA VAL A 261 -5.50 4.76 -13.93
C VAL A 261 -6.52 5.65 -14.64
N VAL A 262 -7.45 5.07 -15.38
CA VAL A 262 -8.49 5.85 -16.09
C VAL A 262 -9.31 6.67 -15.11
N ILE A 263 -9.70 6.08 -13.98
CA ILE A 263 -10.49 6.76 -12.95
C ILE A 263 -9.64 7.85 -12.28
N ALA A 264 -8.43 7.54 -11.84
CA ALA A 264 -7.55 8.48 -11.14
C ALA A 264 -7.22 9.70 -12.02
N TYR A 265 -6.90 9.48 -13.31
CA TYR A 265 -6.65 10.54 -14.27
C TYR A 265 -7.87 11.47 -14.46
N ARG A 266 -9.05 10.88 -14.63
CA ARG A 266 -10.30 11.65 -14.80
C ARG A 266 -10.67 12.42 -13.54
N MET A 267 -10.53 11.80 -12.38
CA MET A 267 -10.80 12.45 -11.09
C MET A 267 -9.83 13.60 -10.81
N HIS A 268 -8.53 13.45 -11.13
CA HIS A 268 -7.55 14.50 -10.97
C HIS A 268 -8.01 15.81 -11.64
N TYR A 269 -8.31 15.76 -12.93
CA TYR A 269 -8.73 16.95 -13.68
C TYR A 269 -10.14 17.43 -13.33
N TRP A 270 -11.03 16.51 -12.91
CA TRP A 270 -12.34 16.90 -12.43
C TRP A 270 -12.26 17.67 -11.12
N VAL A 271 -11.49 17.19 -10.15
CA VAL A 271 -11.27 17.83 -8.84
C VAL A 271 -10.55 19.17 -9.03
N GLU A 272 -9.51 19.21 -9.86
CA GLU A 272 -8.79 20.44 -10.17
C GLU A 272 -9.74 21.52 -10.73
N ARG A 273 -10.55 21.19 -11.71
CA ARG A 273 -11.47 22.15 -12.33
C ARG A 273 -12.64 22.54 -11.43
N LYS A 274 -13.23 21.57 -10.73
CA LYS A 274 -14.43 21.77 -9.93
C LYS A 274 -14.15 22.45 -8.60
N PHE A 275 -13.11 22.01 -7.90
CA PHE A 275 -12.81 22.43 -6.54
C PHE A 275 -11.57 23.33 -6.42
N LYS A 276 -10.88 23.58 -7.52
CA LYS A 276 -9.64 24.37 -7.57
C LYS A 276 -8.54 23.84 -6.65
N ILE A 277 -8.49 22.53 -6.48
CA ILE A 277 -7.46 21.85 -5.71
C ILE A 277 -6.27 21.57 -6.64
N ASP A 278 -5.09 22.03 -6.25
CA ASP A 278 -3.85 21.87 -7.00
C ASP A 278 -3.03 20.71 -6.46
N ASP A 279 -3.24 19.54 -7.01
CA ASP A 279 -2.42 18.35 -6.75
C ASP A 279 -1.20 18.37 -7.66
N ALA A 280 -0.13 19.00 -7.19
CA ALA A 280 1.02 19.42 -8.00
C ALA A 280 1.70 18.32 -8.78
N VAL A 281 1.86 17.14 -8.16
CA VAL A 281 2.53 15.98 -8.75
C VAL A 281 1.58 14.79 -8.95
N GLY A 282 0.28 15.02 -8.83
CA GLY A 282 -0.71 13.95 -8.93
C GLY A 282 -0.68 12.97 -7.75
N ALA A 283 -0.17 13.38 -6.58
CA ALA A 283 -0.06 12.50 -5.42
C ALA A 283 -1.43 12.00 -4.93
N VAL A 284 -2.43 12.88 -4.89
CA VAL A 284 -3.81 12.50 -4.53
C VAL A 284 -4.38 11.54 -5.59
N ALA A 285 -4.13 11.82 -6.86
CA ALA A 285 -4.64 10.98 -7.95
C ALA A 285 -4.01 9.60 -7.94
N VAL A 286 -2.68 9.54 -7.92
CA VAL A 286 -1.90 8.30 -8.04
C VAL A 286 -2.06 7.42 -6.79
N HIS A 287 -2.08 8.03 -5.61
CA HIS A 287 -2.14 7.28 -4.35
C HIS A 287 -3.57 7.22 -3.78
N GLY A 288 -4.23 8.36 -3.62
CA GLY A 288 -5.55 8.45 -3.01
C GLY A 288 -6.64 7.80 -3.85
N TYR A 289 -6.83 8.29 -5.06
CA TYR A 289 -7.92 7.79 -5.90
C TYR A 289 -7.65 6.37 -6.40
N ALA A 290 -6.44 6.09 -6.92
CA ALA A 290 -6.11 4.75 -7.37
C ALA A 290 -6.14 3.72 -6.23
N GLY A 291 -5.61 4.07 -5.04
CA GLY A 291 -5.62 3.20 -3.88
C GLY A 291 -7.04 2.89 -3.38
N PHE A 292 -7.88 3.92 -3.24
CA PHE A 292 -9.28 3.72 -2.83
C PHE A 292 -10.08 2.88 -3.84
N VAL A 293 -9.94 3.18 -5.14
CA VAL A 293 -10.58 2.39 -6.21
C VAL A 293 -10.10 0.95 -6.16
N GLY A 294 -8.81 0.73 -5.91
CA GLY A 294 -8.23 -0.60 -5.79
C GLY A 294 -8.86 -1.44 -4.67
N LEU A 295 -9.07 -0.85 -3.51
CA LEU A 295 -9.77 -1.51 -2.39
C LEU A 295 -11.21 -1.89 -2.75
N VAL A 296 -11.94 -0.96 -3.36
CA VAL A 296 -13.32 -1.20 -3.79
C VAL A 296 -13.37 -2.35 -4.79
N ILE A 297 -12.50 -2.34 -5.79
CA ILE A 297 -12.42 -3.42 -6.80
C ILE A 297 -12.04 -4.74 -6.13
N CYS A 298 -11.08 -4.73 -5.20
CA CYS A 298 -10.68 -5.91 -4.44
C CYS A 298 -11.87 -6.56 -3.72
N GLY A 299 -12.67 -5.75 -3.03
CA GLY A 299 -13.87 -6.22 -2.34
C GLY A 299 -14.88 -6.91 -3.28
N PHE A 300 -15.04 -6.40 -4.50
CA PHE A 300 -15.92 -7.05 -5.48
C PHE A 300 -15.31 -8.30 -6.13
N VAL A 301 -14.04 -8.24 -6.49
CA VAL A 301 -13.37 -9.32 -7.25
C VAL A 301 -13.06 -10.51 -6.35
N LEU A 302 -12.69 -10.27 -5.10
CA LEU A 302 -12.30 -11.31 -4.15
C LEU A 302 -13.37 -11.59 -3.09
N ASN A 303 -14.59 -11.08 -3.26
CA ASN A 303 -15.70 -11.33 -2.33
C ASN A 303 -15.90 -12.82 -2.04
N GLY A 304 -15.88 -13.19 -0.75
CA GLY A 304 -15.98 -14.57 -0.30
C GLY A 304 -14.69 -15.40 -0.48
N TYR A 305 -13.62 -14.84 -1.01
CA TYR A 305 -12.34 -15.54 -1.07
C TYR A 305 -11.77 -15.73 0.33
N PRO A 306 -11.16 -16.88 0.66
CA PRO A 306 -10.48 -17.04 1.93
C PRO A 306 -9.36 -16.02 2.07
N SER A 307 -9.35 -15.25 3.14
CA SER A 307 -8.28 -14.29 3.43
C SER A 307 -7.04 -14.96 3.98
N SER A 308 -7.15 -16.22 4.42
CA SER A 308 -6.05 -17.07 4.87
C SER A 308 -6.27 -18.48 4.33
N GLY A 309 -5.27 -19.02 3.68
CA GLY A 309 -5.28 -20.43 3.23
C GLY A 309 -4.98 -21.43 4.34
N TYR A 310 -4.46 -20.95 5.49
CA TYR A 310 -3.98 -21.79 6.58
C TYR A 310 -4.33 -21.19 7.92
N SER A 311 -4.64 -22.05 8.88
CA SER A 311 -4.92 -21.66 10.26
C SER A 311 -3.64 -21.31 11.01
N VAL A 312 -3.01 -20.25 10.62
CA VAL A 312 -1.84 -19.73 11.33
C VAL A 312 -2.28 -18.50 12.12
N GLY A 313 -2.52 -18.70 13.38
CA GLY A 313 -2.87 -17.60 14.26
C GLY A 313 -4.30 -17.07 14.08
N ALA A 314 -4.45 -15.79 14.22
CA ALA A 314 -5.72 -15.12 14.45
C ALA A 314 -6.72 -15.13 13.29
N MET A 315 -6.29 -15.49 12.10
CA MET A 315 -7.16 -15.60 10.93
C MET A 315 -7.99 -16.88 10.93
N TRP A 316 -7.63 -17.82 11.79
CA TRP A 316 -8.29 -19.08 11.98
C TRP A 316 -8.81 -19.18 13.42
N ASP A 317 -10.09 -19.27 13.58
CA ASP A 317 -10.75 -19.37 14.90
C ASP A 317 -10.89 -20.83 15.38
N GLY A 318 -10.29 -21.78 14.68
CA GLY A 318 -10.39 -23.21 14.97
C GLY A 318 -11.51 -23.93 14.23
N SER A 319 -12.42 -23.21 13.57
CA SER A 319 -13.57 -23.79 12.87
C SER A 319 -13.81 -23.22 11.48
N THR A 320 -13.53 -21.93 11.29
CA THR A 320 -13.82 -21.22 10.04
C THR A 320 -12.64 -20.35 9.62
N TYR A 321 -12.42 -20.24 8.31
CA TYR A 321 -11.51 -19.25 7.76
C TYR A 321 -12.20 -17.90 7.67
N ALA A 322 -11.52 -16.84 8.05
CA ALA A 322 -11.97 -15.50 7.69
C ALA A 322 -12.01 -15.40 6.15
N SER A 323 -13.03 -14.79 5.62
CA SER A 323 -13.12 -14.50 4.20
C SER A 323 -12.96 -13.01 3.94
N ILE A 324 -12.49 -12.70 2.75
CA ILE A 324 -12.47 -11.32 2.29
C ILE A 324 -13.92 -10.86 2.15
N ASN A 325 -14.21 -9.71 2.75
CA ASN A 325 -15.54 -9.11 2.74
C ASN A 325 -16.64 -10.06 3.25
N PRO A 326 -16.61 -10.53 4.52
CA PRO A 326 -17.51 -11.55 5.04
C PRO A 326 -18.98 -11.12 5.10
N LEU A 327 -19.27 -9.86 4.92
CA LEU A 327 -20.64 -9.33 4.91
C LEU A 327 -21.26 -9.32 3.51
N GLY A 328 -20.60 -9.87 2.52
CA GLY A 328 -21.13 -10.12 1.18
C GLY A 328 -20.82 -9.15 0.17
#